data_d1e39bda179e1596d416b84c36de7590
#
_entry.id   d1e39bda179e1596d416b84c36de7590
#
_cell.length_a   1.000
_cell.length_b   1.000
_cell.length_c   1.000
_cell.angle_alpha   90.00
_cell.angle_beta   90.00
_cell.angle_gamma   90.00
#
_symmetry.space_group_name_H-M   'P 1'
#
loop_
_entity.id
_entity.type
_entity.pdbx_description
1 polymer ?
#
loop_
_entity_poly.entity_id
_entity_poly.type
_entity_poly.pdbx_seq_one_letter_code
_entity_poly.pdbx_strand_id
1 'polypeptide(L)'
;MALTLQKQTVNLTMDQGCTFDQVITATNSASQNVTISTGTCAAKLRQSYYSSNNVTALTTAVAGSNCTISLTATQTAALSPGNYVYDIEYTQSGGTIVERLAEGIITIYGEATK
;
A
#
# COMPACT_ATOMS: atom_id res chain seq x y z
N MET A 1 -4.12 22.69 -9.43
CA MET A 1 -2.69 22.48 -9.12
C MET A 1 -2.46 21.05 -8.64
N ALA A 2 -1.45 20.41 -9.16
CA ALA A 2 -1.12 19.05 -8.74
C ALA A 2 -0.53 19.05 -7.34
N LEU A 3 -0.92 18.07 -6.52
CA LEU A 3 -0.16 17.77 -5.31
C LEU A 3 1.19 17.21 -5.74
N THR A 4 2.23 17.60 -5.01
CA THR A 4 3.54 17.03 -5.26
C THR A 4 3.89 16.14 -4.09
N LEU A 5 3.58 14.85 -4.23
CA LEU A 5 3.92 13.87 -3.22
C LEU A 5 5.33 13.37 -3.41
N GLN A 6 6.03 13.19 -2.30
CA GLN A 6 7.31 12.50 -2.31
C GLN A 6 7.04 11.01 -2.23
N LYS A 7 7.35 10.30 -3.32
CA LYS A 7 7.21 8.84 -3.33
C LYS A 7 8.16 8.25 -2.29
N GLN A 8 7.64 7.36 -1.47
CA GLN A 8 8.42 6.69 -0.42
C GLN A 8 8.69 5.26 -0.82
N THR A 9 9.87 4.76 -0.46
CA THR A 9 10.16 3.34 -0.59
C THR A 9 10.08 2.74 0.81
N VAL A 10 9.08 1.89 1.04
CA VAL A 10 8.85 1.29 2.35
C VAL A 10 8.74 -0.22 2.18
N ASN A 11 9.69 -0.94 2.78
CA ASN A 11 9.67 -2.39 2.78
C ASN A 11 8.98 -2.87 4.05
N LEU A 12 8.06 -3.81 3.89
CA LEU A 12 7.18 -4.27 4.96
C LEU A 12 7.27 -5.77 5.09
N THR A 13 6.79 -6.26 6.23
CA THR A 13 6.67 -7.70 6.47
C THR A 13 5.23 -8.02 6.88
N MET A 14 4.82 -9.23 6.57
CA MET A 14 3.48 -9.70 6.83
C MET A 14 3.55 -11.17 7.25
N ASP A 15 2.80 -11.54 8.26
CA ASP A 15 2.72 -12.94 8.69
C ASP A 15 1.46 -13.57 8.12
N GLN A 16 1.65 -14.72 7.47
CA GLN A 16 0.53 -15.47 6.91
C GLN A 16 -0.45 -15.86 8.02
N GLY A 17 -1.73 -15.62 7.80
CA GLY A 17 -2.76 -15.95 8.78
C GLY A 17 -2.97 -14.92 9.88
N CYS A 18 -2.23 -13.81 9.85
CA CYS A 18 -2.37 -12.73 10.82
C CYS A 18 -2.91 -11.48 10.14
N THR A 19 -3.61 -10.66 10.92
CA THR A 19 -4.07 -9.36 10.42
C THR A 19 -2.88 -8.47 10.13
N PHE A 20 -2.91 -7.79 9.00
CA PHE A 20 -1.86 -6.85 8.59
C PHE A 20 -2.45 -5.46 8.46
N ASP A 21 -1.76 -4.47 9.03
CA ASP A 21 -2.06 -3.08 8.74
C ASP A 21 -0.78 -2.24 8.81
N GLN A 22 -0.77 -1.16 8.06
CA GLN A 22 0.37 -0.26 8.01
C GLN A 22 -0.11 1.12 7.60
N VAL A 23 0.33 2.14 8.34
CA VAL A 23 0.02 3.53 8.06
C VAL A 23 1.17 4.15 7.30
N ILE A 24 0.86 4.79 6.18
CA ILE A 24 1.83 5.55 5.39
C ILE A 24 1.40 7.01 5.41
N THR A 25 2.28 7.88 5.86
CA THR A 25 2.00 9.31 5.90
C THR A 25 2.50 9.98 4.62
N ALA A 26 1.62 10.73 3.97
CA ALA A 26 1.97 11.44 2.74
C ALA A 26 2.79 12.69 3.09
N THR A 27 3.93 12.85 2.41
CA THR A 27 4.80 14.00 2.58
C THR A 27 5.19 14.56 1.23
N ASN A 28 5.64 15.83 1.23
CA ASN A 28 6.21 16.45 0.03
C ASN A 28 7.75 16.41 0.10
N SER A 29 8.42 16.99 -0.88
CA SER A 29 9.88 16.98 -0.94
C SER A 29 10.54 17.74 0.22
N ALA A 30 9.80 18.59 0.92
CA ALA A 30 10.28 19.29 2.11
C ALA A 30 9.98 18.53 3.40
N SER A 31 9.53 17.28 3.30
CA SER A 31 9.18 16.42 4.44
C SER A 31 8.00 16.97 5.27
N GLN A 32 7.16 17.77 4.65
CA GLN A 32 5.94 18.27 5.28
C GLN A 32 4.77 17.36 4.95
N ASN A 33 3.87 17.16 5.90
CA ASN A 33 2.69 16.34 5.69
C ASN A 33 1.76 16.99 4.66
N VAL A 34 1.23 16.15 3.76
CA VAL A 34 0.33 16.59 2.71
C VAL A 34 -1.04 15.95 2.95
N THR A 35 -2.08 16.78 2.98
CA THR A 35 -3.45 16.27 3.16
C THR A 35 -3.88 15.51 1.91
N ILE A 36 -4.30 14.25 2.10
CA ILE A 36 -4.78 13.39 1.02
C ILE A 36 -6.22 12.93 1.23
N SER A 37 -6.88 13.41 2.28
CA SER A 37 -8.23 12.96 2.65
C SER A 37 -9.30 13.36 1.64
N THR A 38 -9.00 14.29 0.72
CA THR A 38 -9.96 14.71 -0.30
C THR A 38 -9.93 13.81 -1.54
N GLY A 39 -8.97 12.89 -1.62
CA GLY A 39 -8.87 11.97 -2.74
C GLY A 39 -8.99 10.53 -2.27
N THR A 40 -8.52 9.60 -3.09
CA THR A 40 -8.56 8.18 -2.79
C THR A 40 -7.22 7.53 -3.05
N CYS A 41 -6.95 6.46 -2.31
CA CYS A 41 -5.78 5.63 -2.52
C CYS A 41 -6.18 4.25 -2.99
N ALA A 42 -5.35 3.66 -3.83
CA ALA A 42 -5.48 2.26 -4.25
C ALA A 42 -4.12 1.59 -4.10
N ALA A 43 -4.11 0.39 -3.56
CA ALA A 43 -2.88 -0.36 -3.34
C ALA A 43 -3.06 -1.79 -3.81
N LYS A 44 -2.04 -2.33 -4.44
CA LYS A 44 -2.05 -3.70 -4.94
C LYS A 44 -0.74 -4.38 -4.66
N LEU A 45 -0.83 -5.67 -4.43
CA LEU A 45 0.28 -6.56 -4.14
C LEU A 45 0.44 -7.52 -5.30
N ARG A 46 1.67 -7.66 -5.83
CA ARG A 46 1.98 -8.55 -6.96
C ARG A 46 3.28 -9.27 -6.72
N GLN A 47 3.47 -10.39 -7.41
CA GLN A 47 4.74 -11.11 -7.34
C GLN A 47 5.88 -10.33 -8.01
N SER A 48 5.57 -9.52 -9.02
CA SER A 48 6.51 -8.59 -9.62
C SER A 48 5.71 -7.47 -10.28
N TYR A 49 6.39 -6.37 -10.59
CA TYR A 49 5.73 -5.23 -11.24
C TYR A 49 5.20 -5.59 -12.63
N TYR A 50 5.75 -6.61 -13.26
CA TYR A 50 5.35 -7.03 -14.60
C TYR A 50 4.32 -8.15 -14.59
N SER A 51 4.01 -8.69 -13.43
CA SER A 51 3.03 -9.77 -13.32
C SER A 51 1.62 -9.21 -13.40
N SER A 52 0.80 -9.78 -14.26
CA SER A 52 -0.62 -9.46 -14.32
C SER A 52 -1.46 -10.47 -13.56
N ASN A 53 -0.83 -11.54 -13.06
CA ASN A 53 -1.49 -12.61 -12.31
C ASN A 53 -1.26 -12.39 -10.81
N ASN A 54 -2.13 -12.99 -10.01
CA ASN A 54 -1.98 -13.03 -8.55
C ASN A 54 -1.91 -11.63 -7.94
N VAL A 55 -2.73 -10.74 -8.48
CA VAL A 55 -2.85 -9.39 -7.93
C VAL A 55 -3.83 -9.44 -6.76
N THR A 56 -3.37 -8.96 -5.62
CA THR A 56 -4.22 -8.82 -4.44
C THR A 56 -4.39 -7.35 -4.13
N ALA A 57 -5.63 -6.90 -4.06
CA ALA A 57 -5.92 -5.53 -3.66
C ALA A 57 -5.79 -5.41 -2.15
N LEU A 58 -5.02 -4.42 -1.70
CA LEU A 58 -4.96 -4.08 -0.28
C LEU A 58 -6.11 -3.14 0.04
N THR A 59 -6.71 -3.33 1.21
CA THR A 59 -7.75 -2.42 1.68
C THR A 59 -7.08 -1.10 2.07
N THR A 60 -7.62 0.01 1.60
CA THR A 60 -7.08 1.34 1.88
C THR A 60 -8.09 2.20 2.61
N ALA A 61 -7.58 3.02 3.52
CA ALA A 61 -8.39 4.03 4.22
C ALA A 61 -7.56 5.30 4.32
N VAL A 62 -8.16 6.44 4.01
CA VAL A 62 -7.45 7.72 3.97
C VAL A 62 -8.03 8.62 5.05
N ALA A 63 -7.16 9.20 5.87
CA ALA A 63 -7.56 10.15 6.91
C ALA A 63 -6.45 11.19 7.09
N GLY A 64 -6.78 12.47 6.90
CA GLY A 64 -5.79 13.54 6.98
C GLY A 64 -4.69 13.36 5.95
N SER A 65 -3.47 13.17 6.40
CA SER A 65 -2.33 12.90 5.52
C SER A 65 -1.90 11.43 5.54
N ASN A 66 -2.70 10.55 6.16
CA ASN A 66 -2.36 9.14 6.33
C ASN A 66 -3.17 8.26 5.39
N CYS A 67 -2.51 7.26 4.83
CA CYS A 67 -3.15 6.16 4.12
C CYS A 67 -2.83 4.89 4.89
N THR A 68 -3.86 4.15 5.32
CA THR A 68 -3.69 2.87 5.98
C THR A 68 -3.97 1.77 4.98
N ILE A 69 -3.03 0.86 4.81
CA ILE A 69 -3.23 -0.35 4.00
C ILE A 69 -3.39 -1.54 4.94
N SER A 70 -4.30 -2.44 4.60
CA SER A 70 -4.61 -3.56 5.50
C SER A 70 -5.09 -4.78 4.74
N LEU A 71 -4.92 -5.94 5.38
CA LEU A 71 -5.52 -7.21 4.96
C LEU A 71 -6.00 -7.93 6.21
N THR A 72 -7.09 -8.68 6.06
CA THR A 72 -7.60 -9.52 7.14
C THR A 72 -6.74 -10.78 7.27
N ALA A 73 -6.88 -11.47 8.39
CA ALA A 73 -6.17 -12.74 8.61
C ALA A 73 -6.53 -13.77 7.54
N THR A 74 -7.79 -13.81 7.10
CA THR A 74 -8.22 -14.71 6.04
C THR A 74 -7.54 -14.36 4.71
N GLN A 75 -7.38 -13.07 4.42
CA GLN A 75 -6.74 -12.64 3.19
C GLN A 75 -5.25 -12.96 3.19
N THR A 76 -4.55 -12.75 4.31
CA THR A 76 -3.13 -13.07 4.39
C THR A 76 -2.89 -14.57 4.34
N ALA A 77 -3.81 -15.36 4.91
CA ALA A 77 -3.71 -16.82 4.88
C ALA A 77 -3.78 -17.37 3.45
N ALA A 78 -4.43 -16.64 2.55
CA ALA A 78 -4.57 -17.05 1.15
C ALA A 78 -3.32 -16.73 0.31
N LEU A 79 -2.37 -15.98 0.86
CA LEU A 79 -1.14 -15.61 0.15
C LEU A 79 -0.04 -16.61 0.47
N SER A 80 0.74 -16.98 -0.55
CA SER A 80 1.89 -17.86 -0.35
C SER A 80 3.05 -17.08 0.28
N PRO A 81 3.86 -17.70 1.15
CA PRO A 81 5.06 -17.03 1.66
C PRO A 81 6.00 -16.65 0.52
N GLY A 82 6.73 -15.57 0.72
CA GLY A 82 7.69 -15.08 -0.25
C GLY A 82 7.71 -13.58 -0.33
N ASN A 83 8.41 -13.07 -1.33
CA ASN A 83 8.54 -11.63 -1.56
C ASN A 83 7.56 -11.19 -2.63
N TYR A 84 6.90 -10.08 -2.37
CA TYR A 84 5.96 -9.44 -3.29
C TYR A 84 6.34 -7.99 -3.43
N VAL A 85 5.94 -7.38 -4.54
CA VAL A 85 6.05 -5.92 -4.71
C VAL A 85 4.68 -5.30 -4.53
N TYR A 86 4.66 -4.06 -4.05
CA TYR A 86 3.41 -3.34 -3.90
C TYR A 86 3.63 -1.87 -4.24
N ASP A 87 2.56 -1.19 -4.58
CA ASP A 87 2.58 0.27 -4.65
C ASP A 87 1.24 0.81 -4.17
N ILE A 88 1.25 2.09 -3.81
CA ILE A 88 0.06 2.82 -3.40
C ILE A 88 -0.04 4.04 -4.32
N GLU A 89 -1.16 4.13 -5.04
CA GLU A 89 -1.43 5.28 -5.89
C GLU A 89 -2.48 6.16 -5.25
N TYR A 90 -2.23 7.46 -5.25
CA TYR A 90 -3.18 8.45 -4.77
C TYR A 90 -3.79 9.18 -5.95
N THR A 91 -5.12 9.23 -6.01
CA THR A 91 -5.86 9.96 -7.03
C THR A 91 -6.54 11.15 -6.36
N GLN A 92 -6.24 12.35 -6.85
CA GLN A 92 -6.86 13.56 -6.32
C GLN A 92 -8.35 13.58 -6.59
N SER A 93 -9.06 14.36 -5.79
CA SER A 93 -10.47 14.68 -6.03
C SER A 93 -10.63 15.20 -7.46
N GLY A 94 -11.57 14.62 -8.20
CA GLY A 94 -11.75 14.93 -9.62
C GLY A 94 -11.16 13.87 -10.55
N GLY A 95 -10.25 13.03 -10.06
CA GLY A 95 -9.77 11.85 -10.77
C GLY A 95 -8.78 12.08 -11.90
N THR A 96 -8.30 13.31 -12.10
CA THR A 96 -7.41 13.62 -13.22
C THR A 96 -5.93 13.53 -12.88
N ILE A 97 -5.59 13.63 -11.59
CA ILE A 97 -4.19 13.62 -11.16
C ILE A 97 -3.96 12.41 -10.28
N VAL A 98 -3.02 11.56 -10.70
CA VAL A 98 -2.65 10.33 -10.00
C VAL A 98 -1.17 10.42 -9.65
N GLU A 99 -0.83 10.18 -8.40
CA GLU A 99 0.56 10.19 -7.94
C GLU A 99 0.82 8.92 -7.14
N ARG A 100 2.07 8.45 -7.19
CA ARG A 100 2.46 7.29 -6.40
C ARG A 100 2.91 7.74 -5.02
N LEU A 101 2.21 7.25 -4.00
CA LEU A 101 2.49 7.61 -2.61
C LEU A 101 3.65 6.79 -2.06
N ALA A 102 3.67 5.50 -2.32
CA ALA A 102 4.69 4.61 -1.80
C ALA A 102 4.81 3.36 -2.66
N GLU A 103 5.95 2.72 -2.56
CA GLU A 103 6.19 1.42 -3.19
C GLU A 103 7.24 0.67 -2.41
N GLY A 104 7.37 -0.62 -2.65
CA GLY A 104 8.38 -1.40 -1.98
C GLY A 104 8.11 -2.89 -2.09
N ILE A 105 8.72 -3.62 -1.17
CA ILE A 105 8.61 -5.07 -1.12
C ILE A 105 7.90 -5.45 0.18
N ILE A 106 6.94 -6.36 0.08
CA ILE A 106 6.32 -6.98 1.24
C ILE A 106 6.79 -8.44 1.28
N THR A 107 7.42 -8.81 2.37
CA THR A 107 7.85 -10.20 2.59
C THR A 107 6.82 -10.89 3.48
N ILE A 108 6.28 -12.00 2.99
CA ILE A 108 5.27 -12.78 3.72
C ILE A 108 5.97 -14.00 4.32
N TYR A 109 5.88 -14.12 5.65
CA TYR A 109 6.44 -15.26 6.36
C TYR A 109 5.38 -16.32 6.55
N GLY A 110 5.81 -17.57 6.40
CA GLY A 110 4.91 -18.71 6.55
C GLY A 110 4.47 -18.92 7.98
N GLU A 111 3.30 -19.49 8.13
CA GLU A 111 2.68 -19.77 9.41
C GLU A 111 2.98 -21.22 9.81
N ALA A 112 3.51 -21.42 11.01
CA ALA A 112 3.76 -22.76 11.54
C ALA A 112 2.51 -23.37 12.18
N THR A 113 1.61 -22.54 12.67
CA THR A 113 0.37 -22.95 13.30
C THR A 113 -0.73 -23.00 12.24
N LYS A 114 -1.03 -24.17 11.74
CA LYS A 114 -2.09 -24.35 10.75
C LYS A 114 -3.10 -25.37 11.23
#